data_4c2cb8a3b6673ea8b58fe5c9521ebfce
#
_entry.id   4c2cb8a3b6673ea8b58fe5c9521ebfce
#
_cell.length_a   1.000
_cell.length_b   1.000
_cell.length_c   1.000
_cell.angle_alpha   90.00
_cell.angle_beta   90.00
_cell.angle_gamma   90.00
#
_symmetry.space_group_name_H-M   'P 1'
#
loop_
_entity.id
_entity.type
_entity.pdbx_description
1 polymer ?
#
loop_
_entity_poly.entity_id
_entity_poly.type
_entity_poly.pdbx_seq_one_letter_code
_entity_poly.pdbx_strand_id
1 'polypeptide(L)'
;MTISKRYKKTTEGLDRVKSYTVEEAVKLVKSRATAKFDETIELSMNLGVDPRHADQMVRGVVSLPSGTGRSLRVAVFAKGAKADEARKAGADLVGAEDLAEQVNKGVINFDRCIATPDMMGIVGRLGKVLGPRNLMPNPKVGTVTMDVTQAIKDAKGGAVEFRVEKAGIVQAGVGKASFNEDAIIANVKAFIDSVLKAKPTGAKGHYVKKISISSSMGPGVKISLASVGAGGVA
;
A
#
# COMPACT_ATOMS: atom_id res chain seq x y z
N MET A 1 10.17 -15.78 25.41
CA MET A 1 10.39 -16.07 23.98
C MET A 1 11.86 -15.90 23.64
N THR A 2 12.47 -16.91 23.05
CA THR A 2 13.88 -16.87 22.61
C THR A 2 13.96 -16.13 21.28
N ILE A 3 14.67 -15.01 21.27
CA ILE A 3 14.93 -14.22 20.06
C ILE A 3 15.94 -14.98 19.17
N SER A 4 15.66 -15.08 17.87
CA SER A 4 16.55 -15.78 16.93
C SER A 4 17.94 -15.14 16.86
N LYS A 5 18.99 -15.95 16.64
CA LYS A 5 20.38 -15.47 16.51
C LYS A 5 20.53 -14.40 15.44
N ARG A 6 19.84 -14.55 14.31
CA ARG A 6 19.84 -13.55 13.23
C ARG A 6 19.27 -12.21 13.70
N TYR A 7 18.10 -12.21 14.35
CA TYR A 7 17.46 -10.98 14.82
C TYR A 7 18.28 -10.27 15.90
N LYS A 8 18.98 -11.03 16.78
CA LYS A 8 19.93 -10.44 17.72
C LYS A 8 21.02 -9.68 16.98
N LYS A 9 21.64 -10.29 15.95
CA LYS A 9 22.68 -9.66 15.14
C LYS A 9 22.19 -8.41 14.41
N THR A 10 20.97 -8.45 13.83
CA THR A 10 20.41 -7.28 13.12
C THR A 10 19.97 -6.15 14.04
N THR A 11 19.77 -6.41 15.33
CA THR A 11 19.41 -5.37 16.31
C THR A 11 20.60 -4.85 17.10
N GLU A 12 21.77 -5.45 16.94
CA GLU A 12 22.99 -5.05 17.64
C GLU A 12 23.37 -3.60 17.27
N GLY A 13 23.67 -2.77 18.29
CA GLY A 13 23.98 -1.36 18.10
C GLY A 13 22.81 -0.47 17.62
N LEU A 14 21.57 -0.96 17.60
CA LEU A 14 20.40 -0.17 17.29
C LEU A 14 19.76 0.39 18.57
N ASP A 15 19.78 1.71 18.73
CA ASP A 15 18.99 2.36 19.78
C ASP A 15 17.50 2.42 19.35
N ARG A 16 16.66 1.66 20.05
CA ARG A 16 15.22 1.56 19.77
C ARG A 16 14.42 2.74 20.31
N VAL A 17 15.00 3.54 21.17
CA VAL A 17 14.34 4.71 21.76
C VAL A 17 14.53 5.92 20.86
N LYS A 18 15.70 6.05 20.27
CA LYS A 18 16.07 7.15 19.38
C LYS A 18 15.13 7.23 18.16
N SER A 19 14.75 8.45 17.79
CA SER A 19 14.09 8.76 16.53
C SER A 19 15.13 9.25 15.52
N TYR A 20 15.11 8.71 14.32
CA TYR A 20 16.08 8.96 13.25
C TYR A 20 15.46 9.85 12.17
N THR A 21 16.27 10.53 11.38
CA THR A 21 15.81 11.17 10.16
C THR A 21 15.37 10.11 9.12
N VAL A 22 14.64 10.51 8.08
CA VAL A 22 14.22 9.57 7.03
C VAL A 22 15.42 8.92 6.35
N GLU A 23 16.44 9.74 6.05
CA GLU A 23 17.67 9.28 5.39
C GLU A 23 18.47 8.28 6.26
N GLU A 24 18.67 8.60 7.54
CA GLU A 24 19.34 7.69 8.48
C GLU A 24 18.55 6.38 8.67
N ALA A 25 17.22 6.49 8.81
CA ALA A 25 16.36 5.32 9.01
C ALA A 25 16.40 4.38 7.80
N VAL A 26 16.35 4.90 6.56
CA VAL A 26 16.44 4.12 5.34
C VAL A 26 17.80 3.42 5.24
N LYS A 27 18.91 4.10 5.50
CA LYS A 27 20.26 3.51 5.53
C LYS A 27 20.37 2.38 6.55
N LEU A 28 19.86 2.60 7.77
CA LEU A 28 19.86 1.61 8.84
C LEU A 28 19.04 0.37 8.47
N VAL A 29 17.84 0.54 7.92
CA VAL A 29 16.99 -0.58 7.53
C VAL A 29 17.61 -1.35 6.39
N LYS A 30 18.14 -0.67 5.37
CA LYS A 30 18.77 -1.29 4.22
C LYS A 30 20.02 -2.08 4.58
N SER A 31 20.90 -1.53 5.41
CA SER A 31 22.13 -2.21 5.89
C SER A 31 21.85 -3.45 6.73
N ARG A 32 20.66 -3.54 7.33
CA ARG A 32 20.20 -4.64 8.19
C ARG A 32 19.28 -5.65 7.49
N ALA A 33 18.97 -5.44 6.22
CA ALA A 33 18.25 -6.38 5.36
C ALA A 33 19.19 -7.51 4.94
N THR A 34 19.23 -8.59 5.73
CA THR A 34 20.19 -9.69 5.58
C THR A 34 19.57 -11.02 5.17
N ALA A 35 18.30 -11.02 4.74
CA ALA A 35 17.64 -12.23 4.29
C ALA A 35 18.16 -12.68 2.92
N LYS A 36 17.95 -13.96 2.58
CA LYS A 36 18.36 -14.55 1.29
C LYS A 36 17.44 -14.16 0.12
N PHE A 37 16.44 -13.35 0.36
CA PHE A 37 15.50 -12.83 -0.64
C PHE A 37 15.49 -11.30 -0.60
N ASP A 38 15.00 -10.68 -1.65
CA ASP A 38 14.85 -9.23 -1.72
C ASP A 38 13.74 -8.76 -0.78
N GLU A 39 14.14 -8.28 0.41
CA GLU A 39 13.22 -7.85 1.46
C GLU A 39 12.41 -6.65 1.02
N THR A 40 11.13 -6.63 1.38
CA THR A 40 10.29 -5.44 1.20
C THR A 40 10.54 -4.47 2.34
N ILE A 41 10.68 -3.19 2.00
CA ILE A 41 10.73 -2.11 2.99
C ILE A 41 9.29 -1.63 3.22
N GLU A 42 8.88 -1.65 4.48
CA GLU A 42 7.53 -1.36 4.93
C GLU A 42 7.53 -0.14 5.84
N LEU A 43 6.52 0.71 5.65
CA LEU A 43 6.27 1.87 6.49
C LEU A 43 5.00 1.64 7.31
N SER A 44 5.08 1.90 8.62
CA SER A 44 3.94 1.83 9.53
C SER A 44 3.74 3.20 10.17
N MET A 45 2.52 3.73 10.08
CA MET A 45 2.12 4.99 10.69
C MET A 45 1.01 4.78 11.70
N ASN A 46 1.24 5.13 12.95
CA ASN A 46 0.20 5.13 13.97
C ASN A 46 -0.50 6.49 13.96
N LEU A 47 -1.79 6.47 13.68
CA LEU A 47 -2.63 7.65 13.54
C LEU A 47 -3.51 7.87 14.78
N GLY A 48 -3.84 9.13 15.06
CA GLY A 48 -4.75 9.53 16.13
C GLY A 48 -6.22 9.53 15.70
N VAL A 49 -6.65 8.45 15.05
CA VAL A 49 -8.04 8.28 14.58
C VAL A 49 -8.67 7.04 15.23
N ASP A 50 -10.00 7.05 15.36
CA ASP A 50 -10.77 5.86 15.74
C ASP A 50 -11.47 5.27 14.50
N PRO A 51 -10.98 4.15 13.95
CA PRO A 51 -11.53 3.54 12.75
C PRO A 51 -12.93 2.93 12.93
N ARG A 52 -13.47 2.90 14.15
CA ARG A 52 -14.85 2.47 14.43
C ARG A 52 -15.87 3.48 13.91
N HIS A 53 -15.47 4.74 13.84
CA HIS A 53 -16.27 5.81 13.28
C HIS A 53 -16.05 5.93 11.77
N ALA A 54 -17.12 5.91 10.99
CA ALA A 54 -17.05 5.95 9.54
C ALA A 54 -16.43 7.24 8.98
N ASP A 55 -16.56 8.35 9.71
CA ASP A 55 -15.98 9.67 9.42
C ASP A 55 -14.48 9.75 9.71
N GLN A 56 -13.92 8.82 10.51
CA GLN A 56 -12.50 8.76 10.85
C GLN A 56 -11.76 7.62 10.10
N MET A 57 -12.42 6.97 9.16
CA MET A 57 -11.82 5.93 8.34
C MET A 57 -10.89 6.52 7.29
N VAL A 58 -9.58 6.41 7.52
CA VAL A 58 -8.54 6.84 6.57
C VAL A 58 -8.27 5.75 5.55
N ARG A 59 -8.42 6.08 4.27
CA ARG A 59 -8.06 5.21 3.14
C ARG A 59 -7.76 6.05 1.92
N GLY A 60 -6.89 5.55 1.08
CA GLY A 60 -6.53 6.22 -0.17
C GLY A 60 -5.60 5.38 -1.02
N VAL A 61 -5.14 5.97 -2.08
CA VAL A 61 -4.11 5.42 -2.97
C VAL A 61 -3.00 6.44 -3.10
N VAL A 62 -1.78 5.96 -3.10
CA VAL A 62 -0.60 6.75 -3.41
C VAL A 62 0.12 6.13 -4.59
N SER A 63 0.45 6.93 -5.58
CA SER A 63 1.37 6.52 -6.65
C SER A 63 2.79 6.79 -6.17
N LEU A 64 3.57 5.72 -6.01
CA LEU A 64 4.96 5.84 -5.57
C LEU A 64 5.85 6.22 -6.76
N PRO A 65 6.64 7.29 -6.67
CA PRO A 65 7.44 7.78 -7.81
C PRO A 65 8.43 6.76 -8.36
N SER A 66 8.98 5.90 -7.50
CA SER A 66 9.91 4.84 -7.91
C SER A 66 9.25 3.45 -8.01
N GLY A 67 7.92 3.38 -7.93
CA GLY A 67 7.18 2.13 -7.94
C GLY A 67 7.37 1.29 -6.68
N THR A 68 6.80 0.10 -6.66
CA THR A 68 6.87 -0.85 -5.52
C THR A 68 7.91 -1.95 -5.70
N GLY A 69 8.49 -2.10 -6.91
CA GLY A 69 9.36 -3.23 -7.28
C GLY A 69 8.63 -4.56 -7.43
N ARG A 70 7.31 -4.56 -7.56
CA ARG A 70 6.50 -5.73 -7.86
C ARG A 70 5.83 -5.59 -9.22
N SER A 71 5.90 -6.62 -10.04
CA SER A 71 5.06 -6.74 -11.22
C SER A 71 3.68 -7.24 -10.80
N LEU A 72 2.67 -6.37 -10.87
CA LEU A 72 1.31 -6.70 -10.50
C LEU A 72 0.55 -7.21 -11.72
N ARG A 73 -0.20 -8.31 -11.55
CA ARG A 73 -1.16 -8.81 -12.53
C ARG A 73 -2.49 -8.11 -12.31
N VAL A 74 -2.94 -7.41 -13.34
CA VAL A 74 -4.15 -6.60 -13.30
C VAL A 74 -5.29 -7.31 -14.03
N ALA A 75 -6.38 -7.59 -13.32
CA ALA A 75 -7.63 -8.06 -13.90
C ALA A 75 -8.59 -6.88 -14.10
N VAL A 76 -9.25 -6.86 -15.26
CA VAL A 76 -10.20 -5.80 -15.62
C VAL A 76 -11.55 -6.41 -15.99
N PHE A 77 -12.58 -6.00 -15.27
CA PHE A 77 -13.97 -6.30 -15.60
C PHE A 77 -14.54 -5.20 -16.50
N ALA A 78 -14.62 -5.49 -17.78
CA ALA A 78 -15.15 -4.56 -18.77
C ALA A 78 -15.84 -5.31 -19.93
N LYS A 79 -16.78 -4.65 -20.62
CA LYS A 79 -17.48 -5.17 -21.81
C LYS A 79 -17.19 -4.29 -23.03
N GLY A 80 -17.28 -4.91 -24.24
CA GLY A 80 -17.19 -4.19 -25.53
C GLY A 80 -15.88 -3.41 -25.71
N ALA A 81 -15.98 -2.20 -26.23
CA ALA A 81 -14.82 -1.34 -26.53
C ALA A 81 -13.89 -1.12 -25.33
N LYS A 82 -14.42 -1.05 -24.10
CA LYS A 82 -13.61 -0.90 -22.88
C LYS A 82 -12.76 -2.12 -22.57
N ALA A 83 -13.20 -3.31 -22.96
CA ALA A 83 -12.39 -4.52 -22.84
C ALA A 83 -11.20 -4.49 -23.82
N ASP A 84 -11.40 -3.98 -25.03
CA ASP A 84 -10.31 -3.83 -26.01
C ASP A 84 -9.32 -2.73 -25.61
N GLU A 85 -9.79 -1.62 -25.06
CA GLU A 85 -8.94 -0.59 -24.46
C GLU A 85 -8.10 -1.19 -23.32
N ALA A 86 -8.68 -2.00 -22.44
CA ALA A 86 -7.98 -2.64 -21.35
C ALA A 86 -6.86 -3.59 -21.83
N ARG A 87 -7.15 -4.39 -22.88
CA ARG A 87 -6.13 -5.26 -23.49
C ARG A 87 -4.98 -4.46 -24.09
N LYS A 88 -5.29 -3.38 -24.82
CA LYS A 88 -4.28 -2.47 -25.41
C LYS A 88 -3.45 -1.76 -24.32
N ALA A 89 -4.05 -1.43 -23.20
CA ALA A 89 -3.37 -0.82 -22.06
C ALA A 89 -2.49 -1.81 -21.26
N GLY A 90 -2.53 -3.10 -21.61
CA GLY A 90 -1.68 -4.13 -21.02
C GLY A 90 -2.26 -4.80 -19.77
N ALA A 91 -3.58 -4.88 -19.63
CA ALA A 91 -4.22 -5.71 -18.61
C ALA A 91 -3.87 -7.19 -18.83
N ASP A 92 -3.61 -7.92 -17.76
CA ASP A 92 -3.22 -9.33 -17.83
C ASP A 92 -4.43 -10.24 -18.01
N LEU A 93 -5.55 -9.88 -17.41
CA LEU A 93 -6.82 -10.57 -17.53
C LEU A 93 -7.93 -9.55 -17.83
N VAL A 94 -8.68 -9.79 -18.89
CA VAL A 94 -9.84 -8.95 -19.27
C VAL A 94 -11.01 -9.85 -19.56
N GLY A 95 -12.12 -9.63 -18.86
CA GLY A 95 -13.33 -10.41 -19.06
C GLY A 95 -14.54 -9.77 -18.42
N ALA A 96 -15.68 -10.42 -18.58
CA ALA A 96 -16.95 -9.99 -18.01
C ALA A 96 -17.53 -11.12 -17.12
N GLU A 97 -18.50 -11.86 -17.63
CA GLU A 97 -19.15 -12.96 -16.91
C GLU A 97 -18.26 -14.21 -16.84
N ASP A 98 -17.49 -14.46 -17.89
CA ASP A 98 -16.48 -15.52 -17.98
C ASP A 98 -15.41 -15.38 -16.88
N LEU A 99 -14.87 -14.17 -16.67
CA LEU A 99 -13.93 -13.90 -15.59
C LEU A 99 -14.60 -14.02 -14.22
N ALA A 100 -15.86 -13.59 -14.10
CA ALA A 100 -16.61 -13.73 -12.86
C ALA A 100 -16.84 -15.20 -12.47
N GLU A 101 -17.11 -16.08 -13.43
CA GLU A 101 -17.21 -17.52 -13.18
C GLU A 101 -15.89 -18.13 -12.70
N GLN A 102 -14.77 -17.73 -13.29
CA GLN A 102 -13.44 -18.20 -12.86
C GLN A 102 -13.16 -17.80 -11.42
N VAL A 103 -13.46 -16.55 -11.06
CA VAL A 103 -13.31 -16.04 -9.68
C VAL A 103 -14.21 -16.79 -8.71
N ASN A 104 -15.47 -17.10 -9.09
CA ASN A 104 -16.39 -17.89 -8.28
C ASN A 104 -15.88 -19.32 -8.04
N LYS A 105 -15.23 -19.92 -9.04
CA LYS A 105 -14.55 -21.22 -8.93
C LYS A 105 -13.27 -21.17 -8.08
N GLY A 106 -12.89 -19.98 -7.58
CA GLY A 106 -11.71 -19.78 -6.74
C GLY A 106 -10.40 -19.58 -7.51
N VAL A 107 -10.45 -19.48 -8.83
CA VAL A 107 -9.29 -19.22 -9.69
C VAL A 107 -9.03 -17.71 -9.70
N ILE A 108 -8.09 -17.24 -8.84
CA ILE A 108 -7.75 -15.83 -8.72
C ILE A 108 -6.24 -15.68 -9.01
N ASN A 109 -5.93 -15.41 -10.27
CA ASN A 109 -4.57 -15.27 -10.78
C ASN A 109 -4.19 -13.79 -11.02
N PHE A 110 -4.67 -12.88 -10.19
CA PHE A 110 -4.40 -11.45 -10.28
C PHE A 110 -4.20 -10.84 -8.90
N ASP A 111 -3.49 -9.73 -8.88
CA ASP A 111 -3.10 -9.01 -7.68
C ASP A 111 -3.86 -7.69 -7.51
N ARG A 112 -4.49 -7.21 -8.59
CA ARG A 112 -5.35 -6.02 -8.63
C ARG A 112 -6.56 -6.28 -9.49
N CYS A 113 -7.70 -5.70 -9.08
CA CYS A 113 -8.95 -5.77 -9.81
C CYS A 113 -9.47 -4.36 -10.11
N ILE A 114 -9.72 -4.10 -11.38
CA ILE A 114 -10.33 -2.86 -11.88
C ILE A 114 -11.67 -3.24 -12.50
N ALA A 115 -12.68 -2.40 -12.35
CA ALA A 115 -13.98 -2.62 -12.95
C ALA A 115 -14.56 -1.33 -13.55
N THR A 116 -15.26 -1.45 -14.66
CA THR A 116 -16.12 -0.36 -15.12
C THR A 116 -17.38 -0.31 -14.25
N PRO A 117 -18.00 0.87 -14.07
CA PRO A 117 -19.22 0.99 -13.26
C PRO A 117 -20.34 0.04 -13.69
N ASP A 118 -20.49 -0.21 -15.01
CA ASP A 118 -21.48 -1.12 -15.58
C ASP A 118 -21.32 -2.57 -15.10
N MET A 119 -20.08 -2.97 -14.83
CA MET A 119 -19.74 -4.34 -14.38
C MET A 119 -19.90 -4.53 -12.88
N MET A 120 -20.11 -3.45 -12.11
CA MET A 120 -20.22 -3.54 -10.64
C MET A 120 -21.39 -4.40 -10.17
N GLY A 121 -22.46 -4.53 -10.95
CA GLY A 121 -23.56 -5.46 -10.65
C GLY A 121 -23.12 -6.92 -10.60
N ILE A 122 -22.20 -7.32 -11.48
CA ILE A 122 -21.63 -8.68 -11.53
C ILE A 122 -20.54 -8.83 -10.47
N VAL A 123 -19.61 -7.87 -10.40
CA VAL A 123 -18.48 -7.87 -9.45
C VAL A 123 -18.99 -7.82 -8.00
N GLY A 124 -20.12 -7.14 -7.74
CA GLY A 124 -20.74 -7.09 -6.42
C GLY A 124 -21.11 -8.47 -5.88
N ARG A 125 -21.54 -9.40 -6.75
CA ARG A 125 -21.83 -10.79 -6.37
C ARG A 125 -20.59 -11.57 -5.94
N LEU A 126 -19.40 -11.15 -6.41
CA LEU A 126 -18.11 -11.72 -6.05
C LEU A 126 -17.54 -11.18 -4.71
N GLY A 127 -18.26 -10.29 -4.05
CA GLY A 127 -17.83 -9.63 -2.81
C GLY A 127 -17.43 -10.60 -1.69
N LYS A 128 -18.09 -11.76 -1.61
CA LYS A 128 -17.75 -12.82 -0.65
C LYS A 128 -16.36 -13.45 -0.91
N VAL A 129 -15.90 -13.44 -2.17
CA VAL A 129 -14.62 -14.05 -2.60
C VAL A 129 -13.51 -12.98 -2.66
N LEU A 130 -13.80 -11.81 -3.25
CA LEU A 130 -12.83 -10.74 -3.45
C LEU A 130 -12.64 -9.86 -2.18
N GLY A 131 -13.69 -9.69 -1.38
CA GLY A 131 -13.67 -8.84 -0.19
C GLY A 131 -12.61 -9.24 0.85
N PRO A 132 -12.59 -10.51 1.33
CA PRO A 132 -11.59 -10.97 2.29
C PRO A 132 -10.15 -10.88 1.80
N ARG A 133 -9.94 -10.85 0.47
CA ARG A 133 -8.62 -10.74 -0.18
C ARG A 133 -8.22 -9.30 -0.49
N ASN A 134 -9.02 -8.31 -0.15
CA ASN A 134 -8.84 -6.89 -0.48
C ASN A 134 -8.72 -6.62 -2.00
N LEU A 135 -9.36 -7.47 -2.82
CA LEU A 135 -9.38 -7.37 -4.28
C LEU A 135 -10.66 -6.74 -4.82
N MET A 136 -11.59 -6.35 -3.95
CA MET A 136 -12.86 -5.76 -4.35
C MET A 136 -12.65 -4.34 -4.90
N PRO A 137 -13.06 -4.06 -6.15
CA PRO A 137 -12.99 -2.71 -6.71
C PRO A 137 -13.80 -1.71 -5.89
N ASN A 138 -13.26 -0.49 -5.74
CA ASN A 138 -13.88 0.57 -4.96
C ASN A 138 -13.73 1.92 -5.67
N PRO A 139 -14.83 2.71 -5.86
CA PRO A 139 -14.77 4.04 -6.47
C PRO A 139 -13.86 5.00 -5.71
N LYS A 140 -13.84 4.93 -4.37
CA LYS A 140 -13.01 5.83 -3.54
C LYS A 140 -11.49 5.60 -3.69
N VAL A 141 -11.10 4.45 -4.24
CA VAL A 141 -9.72 4.05 -4.49
C VAL A 141 -9.36 4.20 -5.98
N GLY A 142 -10.32 4.63 -6.82
CA GLY A 142 -10.13 4.79 -8.25
C GLY A 142 -10.06 3.48 -9.04
N THR A 143 -10.40 2.34 -8.43
CA THR A 143 -10.43 1.04 -9.11
C THR A 143 -11.77 0.74 -9.78
N VAL A 144 -12.75 1.62 -9.61
CA VAL A 144 -14.00 1.65 -10.40
C VAL A 144 -14.00 2.94 -11.20
N THR A 145 -13.73 2.83 -12.51
CA THR A 145 -13.60 3.99 -13.39
C THR A 145 -13.98 3.65 -14.83
N MET A 146 -14.37 4.66 -15.59
CA MET A 146 -14.55 4.58 -17.04
C MET A 146 -13.21 4.70 -17.79
N ASP A 147 -12.22 5.35 -17.20
CA ASP A 147 -10.86 5.44 -17.76
C ASP A 147 -10.01 4.26 -17.30
N VAL A 148 -10.22 3.14 -17.99
CA VAL A 148 -9.54 1.89 -17.71
C VAL A 148 -8.04 1.99 -18.01
N THR A 149 -7.67 2.76 -19.03
CA THR A 149 -6.27 2.91 -19.48
C THR A 149 -5.41 3.56 -18.40
N GLN A 150 -5.89 4.66 -17.81
CA GLN A 150 -5.17 5.34 -16.74
C GLN A 150 -5.10 4.47 -15.48
N ALA A 151 -6.20 3.82 -15.10
CA ALA A 151 -6.23 2.95 -13.93
C ALA A 151 -5.25 1.76 -14.03
N ILE A 152 -5.07 1.17 -15.23
CA ILE A 152 -4.08 0.10 -15.45
C ILE A 152 -2.66 0.65 -15.35
N LYS A 153 -2.39 1.82 -15.95
CA LYS A 153 -1.07 2.47 -15.85
C LYS A 153 -0.72 2.78 -14.40
N ASP A 154 -1.65 3.33 -13.63
CA ASP A 154 -1.44 3.65 -12.22
C ASP A 154 -1.21 2.37 -11.40
N ALA A 155 -2.02 1.32 -11.62
CA ALA A 155 -1.86 0.04 -10.95
C ALA A 155 -0.49 -0.59 -11.22
N LYS A 156 -0.03 -0.59 -12.48
CA LYS A 156 1.30 -1.11 -12.88
C LYS A 156 2.44 -0.14 -12.52
N GLY A 157 2.16 1.16 -12.46
CA GLY A 157 3.13 2.21 -12.13
C GLY A 157 3.49 2.30 -10.64
N GLY A 158 2.93 1.43 -9.79
CA GLY A 158 3.28 1.40 -8.37
C GLY A 158 2.27 2.11 -7.45
N ALA A 159 1.01 2.20 -7.86
CA ALA A 159 -0.06 2.64 -6.99
C ALA A 159 -0.23 1.69 -5.81
N VAL A 160 -0.12 2.18 -4.59
CA VAL A 160 -0.30 1.45 -3.34
C VAL A 160 -1.56 1.94 -2.66
N GLU A 161 -2.46 1.01 -2.38
CA GLU A 161 -3.63 1.29 -1.56
C GLU A 161 -3.25 1.24 -0.08
N PHE A 162 -3.73 2.20 0.69
CA PHE A 162 -3.61 2.19 2.13
C PHE A 162 -4.98 2.33 2.81
N ARG A 163 -5.13 1.65 3.92
CA ARG A 163 -6.32 1.70 4.76
C ARG A 163 -5.92 1.60 6.21
N VAL A 164 -6.56 2.42 7.06
CA VAL A 164 -6.37 2.32 8.51
C VAL A 164 -6.97 1.02 9.04
N GLU A 165 -6.21 0.32 9.89
CA GLU A 165 -6.64 -0.87 10.61
C GLU A 165 -7.41 -0.52 11.89
N LYS A 166 -8.03 -1.53 12.53
CA LYS A 166 -8.78 -1.35 13.80
C LYS A 166 -7.95 -0.72 14.92
N ALA A 167 -6.64 -0.87 14.89
CA ALA A 167 -5.71 -0.26 15.86
C ALA A 167 -5.30 1.20 15.52
N GLY A 168 -5.87 1.80 14.47
CA GLY A 168 -5.49 3.14 14.03
C GLY A 168 -4.14 3.20 13.31
N ILE A 169 -3.67 2.08 12.77
CA ILE A 169 -2.38 1.98 12.09
C ILE A 169 -2.60 1.86 10.59
N VAL A 170 -1.79 2.57 9.80
CA VAL A 170 -1.68 2.42 8.34
C VAL A 170 -0.34 1.78 8.03
N GLN A 171 -0.35 0.74 7.21
CA GLN A 171 0.86 0.01 6.80
C GLN A 171 0.90 -0.11 5.29
N ALA A 172 2.11 0.04 4.72
CA ALA A 172 2.32 -0.15 3.29
C ALA A 172 3.77 -0.52 2.97
N GLY A 173 3.94 -1.34 1.93
CA GLY A 173 5.25 -1.58 1.33
C GLY A 173 5.64 -0.42 0.43
N VAL A 174 6.77 0.22 0.70
CA VAL A 174 7.25 1.42 0.00
C VAL A 174 8.38 1.13 -0.98
N GLY A 175 8.87 -0.10 -1.05
CA GLY A 175 9.93 -0.50 -2.00
C GLY A 175 10.59 -1.81 -1.62
N LYS A 176 11.66 -2.12 -2.32
CA LYS A 176 12.51 -3.28 -2.10
C LYS A 176 13.87 -2.86 -1.54
N ALA A 177 14.53 -3.78 -0.81
CA ALA A 177 15.87 -3.55 -0.28
C ALA A 177 16.91 -3.35 -1.40
N SER A 178 16.66 -3.90 -2.59
CA SER A 178 17.46 -3.70 -3.81
C SER A 178 17.38 -2.29 -4.38
N PHE A 179 16.37 -1.49 -4.03
CA PHE A 179 16.21 -0.12 -4.52
C PHE A 179 17.33 0.80 -4.02
N ASN A 180 17.59 1.86 -4.79
CA ASN A 180 18.48 2.94 -4.36
C ASN A 180 17.91 3.65 -3.12
N GLU A 181 18.77 4.17 -2.26
CA GLU A 181 18.35 4.88 -1.04
C GLU A 181 17.44 6.06 -1.37
N ASP A 182 17.82 6.86 -2.37
CA ASP A 182 17.05 8.03 -2.80
C ASP A 182 15.64 7.66 -3.29
N ALA A 183 15.53 6.52 -4.00
CA ALA A 183 14.24 5.99 -4.47
C ALA A 183 13.32 5.61 -3.29
N ILE A 184 13.87 4.97 -2.25
CA ILE A 184 13.12 4.61 -1.05
C ILE A 184 12.72 5.87 -0.27
N ILE A 185 13.63 6.83 -0.13
CA ILE A 185 13.37 8.12 0.55
C ILE A 185 12.24 8.87 -0.17
N ALA A 186 12.28 8.94 -1.51
CA ALA A 186 11.22 9.58 -2.30
C ALA A 186 9.87 8.90 -2.10
N ASN A 187 9.84 7.55 -2.12
CA ASN A 187 8.63 6.77 -1.89
C ASN A 187 8.08 6.97 -0.46
N VAL A 188 8.95 6.97 0.55
CA VAL A 188 8.57 7.19 1.96
C VAL A 188 7.95 8.57 2.13
N LYS A 189 8.58 9.63 1.58
CA LYS A 189 8.05 11.00 1.64
C LYS A 189 6.70 11.11 0.94
N ALA A 190 6.58 10.57 -0.29
CA ALA A 190 5.32 10.58 -1.04
C ALA A 190 4.18 9.84 -0.31
N PHE A 191 4.49 8.72 0.36
CA PHE A 191 3.51 7.98 1.14
C PHE A 191 3.03 8.79 2.36
N ILE A 192 3.97 9.36 3.13
CA ILE A 192 3.65 10.17 4.31
C ILE A 192 2.79 11.37 3.91
N ASP A 193 3.17 12.09 2.86
CA ASP A 193 2.40 13.24 2.35
C ASP A 193 0.98 12.86 1.94
N SER A 194 0.80 11.71 1.30
CA SER A 194 -0.52 11.21 0.91
C SER A 194 -1.39 10.87 2.12
N VAL A 195 -0.81 10.27 3.15
CA VAL A 195 -1.51 9.98 4.41
C VAL A 195 -1.87 11.28 5.15
N LEU A 196 -0.97 12.27 5.17
CA LEU A 196 -1.24 13.58 5.77
C LEU A 196 -2.39 14.31 5.06
N LYS A 197 -2.42 14.29 3.72
CA LYS A 197 -3.51 14.85 2.92
C LYS A 197 -4.86 14.16 3.15
N ALA A 198 -4.83 12.88 3.51
CA ALA A 198 -6.02 12.08 3.80
C ALA A 198 -6.55 12.28 5.24
N LYS A 199 -6.05 13.28 6.00
CA LYS A 199 -6.53 13.59 7.36
C LYS A 199 -8.04 13.87 7.34
N PRO A 200 -8.84 13.09 8.08
CA PRO A 200 -10.28 13.33 8.15
C PRO A 200 -10.59 14.55 9.03
N THR A 201 -11.68 15.24 8.72
CA THR A 201 -12.12 16.43 9.48
C THR A 201 -12.49 16.12 10.93
N GLY A 202 -12.92 14.89 11.21
CA GLY A 202 -13.23 14.40 12.55
C GLY A 202 -12.02 14.05 13.42
N ALA A 203 -10.80 14.06 12.87
CA ALA A 203 -9.60 13.75 13.65
C ALA A 203 -9.20 14.93 14.55
N LYS A 204 -9.32 14.74 15.86
CA LYS A 204 -8.94 15.73 16.90
C LYS A 204 -7.53 15.44 17.43
N GLY A 205 -6.79 16.48 17.76
CA GLY A 205 -5.45 16.38 18.33
C GLY A 205 -4.39 15.95 17.30
N HIS A 206 -3.33 15.27 17.79
CA HIS A 206 -2.21 14.83 16.95
C HIS A 206 -2.64 13.72 15.99
N TYR A 207 -2.69 14.03 14.70
CA TYR A 207 -3.08 13.08 13.66
C TYR A 207 -2.05 11.96 13.50
N VAL A 208 -0.77 12.28 13.41
CA VAL A 208 0.31 11.28 13.34
C VAL A 208 0.98 11.17 14.71
N LYS A 209 0.88 10.00 15.33
CA LYS A 209 1.48 9.70 16.64
C LYS A 209 2.89 9.14 16.51
N LYS A 210 3.12 8.27 15.52
CA LYS A 210 4.38 7.56 15.34
C LYS A 210 4.54 7.09 13.92
N ILE A 211 5.76 7.17 13.41
CA ILE A 211 6.16 6.60 12.12
C ILE A 211 7.30 5.61 12.38
N SER A 212 7.25 4.46 11.74
CA SER A 212 8.32 3.44 11.82
C SER A 212 8.52 2.81 10.46
N ILE A 213 9.77 2.54 10.12
CA ILE A 213 10.17 1.83 8.91
C ILE A 213 10.87 0.53 9.30
N SER A 214 10.66 -0.53 8.53
CA SER A 214 11.29 -1.83 8.74
C SER A 214 11.49 -2.55 7.42
N SER A 215 12.41 -3.52 7.37
CA SER A 215 12.41 -4.52 6.31
C SER A 215 11.64 -5.76 6.76
N SER A 216 11.25 -6.62 5.82
CA SER A 216 10.42 -7.82 6.09
C SER A 216 10.92 -8.66 7.26
N MET A 217 12.23 -8.75 7.43
CA MET A 217 12.85 -9.59 8.45
C MET A 217 13.77 -8.81 9.40
N GLY A 218 13.83 -7.49 9.25
CA GLY A 218 14.67 -6.60 10.06
C GLY A 218 13.96 -5.98 11.26
N PRO A 219 14.68 -5.19 12.06
CA PRO A 219 14.11 -4.43 13.16
C PRO A 219 13.36 -3.20 12.66
N GLY A 220 12.34 -2.77 13.42
CA GLY A 220 11.67 -1.49 13.19
C GLY A 220 12.51 -0.33 13.70
N VAL A 221 12.64 0.70 12.86
CA VAL A 221 13.34 1.95 13.15
C VAL A 221 12.33 3.10 13.23
N LYS A 222 12.37 3.90 14.27
CA LYS A 222 11.46 5.05 14.44
C LYS A 222 11.96 6.24 13.61
N ILE A 223 11.04 6.90 12.90
CA ILE A 223 11.30 8.13 12.18
C ILE A 223 10.84 9.32 13.01
N SER A 224 11.64 10.38 13.03
CA SER A 224 11.32 11.65 13.68
C SER A 224 10.19 12.35 12.94
N LEU A 225 9.13 12.72 13.66
CA LEU A 225 7.99 13.45 13.09
C LEU A 225 8.39 14.84 12.59
N ALA A 226 9.37 15.45 13.22
CA ALA A 226 9.91 16.75 12.81
C ALA A 226 10.58 16.70 11.43
N SER A 227 11.24 15.57 11.09
CA SER A 227 11.93 15.41 9.80
C SER A 227 10.99 15.26 8.60
N VAL A 228 9.70 15.01 8.83
CA VAL A 228 8.67 14.80 7.79
C VAL A 228 7.54 15.84 7.82
N GLY A 229 7.73 16.95 8.56
CA GLY A 229 6.71 18.01 8.67
C GLY A 229 5.44 17.59 9.42
N ALA A 230 5.40 16.40 10.01
CA ALA A 230 4.24 15.88 10.73
C ALA A 230 4.17 16.35 12.20
N GLY A 231 5.17 17.07 12.66
CA GLY A 231 5.30 17.54 14.06
C GLY A 231 4.51 18.79 14.44
N GLY A 232 3.72 19.36 13.52
CA GLY A 232 3.20 20.72 13.71
C GLY A 232 1.73 20.95 13.35
N VAL A 233 0.89 19.91 13.20
CA VAL A 233 -0.56 20.12 12.97
C VAL A 233 -1.29 19.73 14.25
N ALA A 234 -1.28 20.65 15.22
CA ALA A 234 -2.21 20.65 16.34
C ALA A 234 -3.58 21.13 15.88
#